data_494483b4c4451a3ea3425b6a5258307e
#
_entry.id   494483b4c4451a3ea3425b6a5258307e
#
_cell.length_a   1.000
_cell.length_b   1.000
_cell.length_c   1.000
_cell.angle_alpha   90.00
_cell.angle_beta   90.00
_cell.angle_gamma   90.00
#
_symmetry.space_group_name_H-M   'P 1'
#
loop_
_entity.id
_entity.type
_entity.pdbx_description
1 polymer ?
#
loop_
_entity_poly.entity_id
_entity_poly.type
_entity_poly.pdbx_seq_one_letter_code
_entity_poly.pdbx_strand_id
1 'polypeptide(L)' 'LPEWAEDKARGIAREKGRDYYALRSDWLAFAKSEAAKGNPPKNAGAAFVAYCGKQESLR' A
#
# COMPACT_ATOMS: atom_id res chain seq x y z
N LEU A 1 -8.02 -5.97 -2.30
CA LEU A 1 -7.13 -6.16 -1.15
C LEU A 1 -7.90 -6.76 0.01
N PRO A 2 -7.27 -7.66 0.79
CA PRO A 2 -7.94 -8.22 1.96
C PRO A 2 -8.15 -7.16 3.05
N GLU A 3 -9.22 -7.33 3.82
CA GLU A 3 -9.62 -6.36 4.84
C GLU A 3 -8.52 -6.12 5.89
N TRP A 4 -7.85 -7.21 6.34
CA TRP A 4 -6.79 -7.07 7.34
C TRP A 4 -5.66 -6.14 6.87
N ALA A 5 -5.33 -6.19 5.57
CA ALA A 5 -4.28 -5.36 5.00
C ALA A 5 -4.72 -3.90 4.90
N GLU A 6 -5.97 -3.67 4.51
CA GLU A 6 -6.50 -2.32 4.45
C GLU A 6 -6.57 -1.67 5.82
N ASP A 7 -7.02 -2.43 6.83
CA ASP A 7 -7.09 -1.93 8.20
C ASP A 7 -5.70 -1.58 8.74
N LYS A 8 -4.74 -2.46 8.52
CA LYS A 8 -3.37 -2.22 8.97
C LYS A 8 -2.75 -1.02 8.27
N ALA A 9 -2.97 -0.91 6.97
CA ALA A 9 -2.45 0.21 6.19
C ALA A 9 -3.06 1.54 6.62
N ARG A 10 -4.35 1.57 6.98
CA ARG A 10 -4.99 2.78 7.51
C ARG A 10 -4.32 3.24 8.80
N GLY A 11 -4.00 2.30 9.68
CA GLY A 11 -3.28 2.62 10.91
C GLY A 11 -1.92 3.23 10.65
N ILE A 12 -1.16 2.63 9.72
CA ILE A 12 0.15 3.13 9.34
C ILE A 12 0.05 4.55 8.74
N ALA A 13 -0.90 4.77 7.85
CA ALA A 13 -1.11 6.07 7.23
C ALA A 13 -1.43 7.13 8.28
N ARG A 14 -2.29 6.79 9.24
CA ARG A 14 -2.66 7.69 10.32
C ARG A 14 -1.44 8.07 11.16
N GLU A 15 -0.63 7.09 11.54
CA GLU A 15 0.58 7.34 12.32
C GLU A 15 1.57 8.25 11.59
N LYS A 16 1.65 8.11 10.28
CA LYS A 16 2.58 8.88 9.47
C LYS A 16 2.02 10.22 8.98
N GLY A 17 0.76 10.51 9.28
CA GLY A 17 0.10 11.72 8.79
C GLY A 17 -0.13 11.70 7.28
N ARG A 18 -0.26 10.51 6.71
CA ARG A 18 -0.47 10.33 5.28
C ARG A 18 -1.93 10.05 4.95
N ASP A 19 -2.34 10.39 3.73
CA ASP A 19 -3.68 10.08 3.22
C ASP A 19 -3.70 8.62 2.75
N TYR A 20 -4.45 7.79 3.46
CA TYR A 20 -4.59 6.38 3.12
C TYR A 20 -5.05 6.16 1.68
N TYR A 21 -6.05 6.91 1.23
CA TYR A 21 -6.59 6.72 -0.12
C TYR A 21 -5.58 7.07 -1.21
N ALA A 22 -4.75 8.06 -0.96
CA ALA A 22 -3.68 8.41 -1.88
C ALA A 22 -2.63 7.29 -1.95
N LEU A 23 -2.23 6.73 -0.81
CA LEU A 23 -1.29 5.61 -0.76
C LEU A 23 -1.87 4.39 -1.48
N ARG A 24 -3.14 4.09 -1.24
CA ARG A 24 -3.80 2.95 -1.87
C ARG A 24 -3.85 3.11 -3.38
N SER A 25 -4.24 4.27 -3.85
CA SER A 25 -4.32 4.57 -5.29
C SER A 25 -2.95 4.45 -5.96
N ASP A 26 -1.93 5.02 -5.35
CA ASP A 26 -0.56 4.97 -5.87
C ASP A 26 -0.05 3.53 -5.94
N TRP A 27 -0.29 2.75 -4.86
CA TRP A 27 0.15 1.36 -4.84
C TRP A 27 -0.59 0.51 -5.87
N LEU A 28 -1.90 0.72 -6.04
CA LEU A 28 -2.67 -0.03 -7.04
C LEU A 28 -2.16 0.24 -8.45
N ALA A 29 -1.82 1.49 -8.75
CA ALA A 29 -1.25 1.85 -10.05
C ALA A 29 0.10 1.18 -10.27
N PHE A 30 0.95 1.17 -9.23
CA PHE A 30 2.24 0.49 -9.26
C PHE A 30 2.07 -1.01 -9.48
N ALA A 31 1.17 -1.65 -8.73
CA ALA A 31 0.93 -3.09 -8.83
C ALA A 31 0.43 -3.47 -10.21
N LYS A 32 -0.46 -2.66 -10.78
CA LYS A 32 -0.97 -2.88 -12.14
C LYS A 32 0.16 -2.79 -13.17
N SER A 33 1.03 -1.82 -13.01
CA SER A 33 2.18 -1.65 -13.89
C SER A 33 3.12 -2.86 -13.80
N GLU A 34 3.40 -3.33 -12.58
CA GLU A 34 4.27 -4.48 -12.37
C GLU A 34 3.65 -5.77 -12.90
N ALA A 35 2.34 -5.95 -12.76
CA ALA A 35 1.65 -7.10 -13.32
C ALA A 35 1.74 -7.12 -14.85
N ALA A 36 1.66 -5.95 -15.49
CA ALA A 36 1.80 -5.84 -16.93
C ALA A 36 3.20 -6.22 -17.40
N LYS A 37 4.21 -6.07 -16.55
CA LYS A 37 5.60 -6.48 -16.83
C LYS A 37 5.87 -7.95 -16.50
N GLY A 38 4.86 -8.68 -16.02
CA GLY A 38 5.03 -10.07 -15.63
C GLY A 38 5.47 -10.26 -14.17
N ASN A 39 5.37 -9.24 -13.34
CA ASN A 39 5.80 -9.26 -11.94
C ASN A 39 4.66 -8.91 -10.97
N PRO A 40 3.52 -9.63 -11.00
CA PRO A 40 2.44 -9.35 -10.06
C PRO A 40 2.89 -9.67 -8.62
N PRO A 41 2.40 -8.94 -7.62
CA PRO A 41 2.74 -9.26 -6.24
C PRO A 41 2.17 -10.63 -5.85
N LYS A 42 2.98 -11.45 -5.17
CA LYS A 42 2.55 -12.78 -4.73
C LYS A 42 1.50 -12.70 -3.63
N ASN A 43 1.63 -11.69 -2.76
CA ASN A 43 0.69 -11.42 -1.69
C ASN A 43 0.41 -9.93 -1.69
N ALA A 44 -0.69 -9.55 -2.35
CA ALA A 44 -1.04 -8.14 -2.54
C ALA A 44 -1.22 -7.41 -1.21
N GLY A 45 -1.87 -8.05 -0.23
CA GLY A 45 -2.10 -7.45 1.08
C GLY A 45 -0.79 -7.13 1.79
N ALA A 46 0.10 -8.12 1.88
CA ALA A 46 1.39 -7.93 2.55
C ALA A 46 2.25 -6.90 1.82
N ALA A 47 2.23 -6.93 0.48
CA ALA A 47 3.00 -5.97 -0.32
C ALA A 47 2.51 -4.54 -0.10
N PHE A 48 1.19 -4.34 -0.03
CA PHE A 48 0.62 -3.02 0.22
C PHE A 48 0.98 -2.50 1.60
N VAL A 49 0.87 -3.35 2.64
CA VAL A 49 1.24 -2.96 4.00
C VAL A 49 2.72 -2.57 4.05
N ALA A 50 3.59 -3.35 3.41
CA ALA A 50 5.01 -3.03 3.37
C ALA A 50 5.27 -1.69 2.66
N TYR A 51 4.56 -1.44 1.57
CA TYR A 51 4.67 -0.17 0.85
C TYR A 51 4.31 1.00 1.76
N CYS A 52 3.20 0.90 2.49
CA CYS A 52 2.78 1.96 3.41
C CYS A 52 3.81 2.15 4.53
N GLY A 53 4.36 1.06 5.04
CA GLY A 53 5.36 1.11 6.10
C GLY A 53 6.66 1.79 5.69
N LYS A 54 6.98 1.79 4.40
CA LYS A 54 8.18 2.43 3.85
C LYS A 54 8.01 3.91 3.58
N GLN A 55 6.80 4.42 3.64
CA GLN A 55 6.56 5.82 3.37
C GLN A 55 7.14 6.70 4.47
N GLU A 56 7.65 7.86 4.08
CA GLU A 56 8.18 8.83 5.03
C GLU A 56 7.05 9.39 5.88
N SER A 57 7.30 9.50 7.18
CA SER A 57 6.34 10.11 8.10
C SER A 57 6.30 11.62 7.86
N LEU A 58 5.09 12.17 7.82
CA LEU A 58 4.87 13.60 7.71
C LEU A 58 4.63 14.26 9.07
N ARG A 59 4.67 13.49 10.13
CA ARG A 59 4.52 13.97 11.51
C ARG A 59 5.86 14.09 12.20
#